data_b0dcc08cdf2d363f6f50e13e975ab2e5
#
_entry.id   b0dcc08cdf2d363f6f50e13e975ab2e5
#
_cell.length_a   1.000
_cell.length_b   1.000
_cell.length_c   1.000
_cell.angle_alpha   90.00
_cell.angle_beta   90.00
_cell.angle_gamma   90.00
#
_symmetry.space_group_name_H-M   'P 1'
#
loop_
_entity.id
_entity.type
_entity.pdbx_description
1 polymer ?
#
loop_
_entity_poly.entity_id
_entity_poly.type
_entity_poly.pdbx_seq_one_letter_code
_entity_poly.pdbx_strand_id
1 'polypeptide(L)'
;SDVAGVAAVSMDGIVLVSRMAPEVNADRVGAVAATITGVTRRVSTELRIGRPDETIIQAKDGLFMVLPVGEQSLLSVNLRKGANLGLVRLEARETVDALNRIL
;
A
#
# COMPACT_ATOMS: atom_id res chain seq x y z
N SER A 1 -3.15 -18.08 1.00
CA SER A 1 -3.43 -16.77 0.43
C SER A 1 -2.17 -16.14 -0.14
N ASP A 2 -2.32 -15.36 -1.21
CA ASP A 2 -1.21 -14.62 -1.81
C ASP A 2 -0.78 -13.43 -0.93
N VAL A 3 -1.67 -12.93 -0.09
CA VAL A 3 -1.43 -11.78 0.77
C VAL A 3 -0.76 -12.23 2.07
N ALA A 4 0.43 -11.69 2.34
CA ALA A 4 1.15 -11.95 3.59
C ALA A 4 0.82 -10.94 4.68
N GLY A 5 0.39 -9.75 4.30
CA GLY A 5 0.00 -8.73 5.26
C GLY A 5 -0.68 -7.56 4.59
N VAL A 6 -1.45 -6.80 5.37
CA VAL A 6 -2.20 -5.65 4.90
C VAL A 6 -2.29 -4.62 6.03
N ALA A 7 -2.27 -3.34 5.66
CA ALA A 7 -2.47 -2.26 6.63
C ALA A 7 -3.14 -1.06 5.97
N ALA A 8 -4.03 -0.43 6.73
CA ALA A 8 -4.54 0.89 6.40
C ALA A 8 -3.78 1.90 7.26
N VAL A 9 -3.21 2.91 6.63
CA VAL A 9 -2.25 3.82 7.27
C VAL A 9 -2.62 5.25 6.89
N SER A 10 -2.51 6.17 7.86
CA SER A 10 -2.67 7.60 7.57
C SER A 10 -1.43 8.12 6.83
N MET A 11 -1.55 9.26 6.17
CA MET A 11 -0.41 9.88 5.50
C MET A 11 0.69 10.33 6.46
N ASP A 12 0.38 10.42 7.75
CA ASP A 12 1.36 10.69 8.80
C ASP A 12 2.14 9.44 9.23
N GLY A 13 1.81 8.29 8.65
CA GLY A 13 2.48 7.04 8.99
C GLY A 13 1.87 6.29 10.17
N ILE A 14 0.71 6.72 10.64
CA ILE A 14 0.02 6.05 11.75
C ILE A 14 -0.81 4.89 11.22
N VAL A 15 -0.57 3.69 11.73
CA VAL A 15 -1.33 2.50 11.34
C VAL A 15 -2.71 2.56 11.99
N LEU A 16 -3.74 2.55 11.17
CA LEU A 16 -5.14 2.59 11.62
C LEU A 16 -5.63 1.17 11.94
N VAL A 17 -5.30 0.23 11.09
CA VAL A 17 -5.60 -1.18 11.26
C VAL A 17 -4.59 -1.98 10.45
N SER A 18 -4.20 -3.14 10.97
CA SER A 18 -3.24 -4.00 10.25
C SER A 18 -3.47 -5.47 10.56
N ARG A 19 -3.03 -6.29 9.63
CA ARG A 19 -2.94 -7.72 9.82
C ARG A 19 -1.63 -8.17 9.17
N MET A 20 -0.64 -8.45 10.01
CA MET A 20 0.71 -8.79 9.59
C MET A 20 1.16 -10.06 10.29
N ALA A 21 2.17 -10.74 9.74
CA ALA A 21 2.84 -11.81 10.43
C ALA A 21 3.46 -11.29 11.74
N PRO A 22 3.52 -12.10 12.82
CA PRO A 22 4.00 -11.65 14.13
C PRO A 22 5.41 -11.05 14.12
N GLU A 23 6.28 -11.55 13.24
CA GLU A 23 7.67 -11.07 13.14
C GLU A 23 7.80 -9.74 12.40
N VAL A 24 6.73 -9.25 11.78
CA VAL A 24 6.73 -7.98 11.05
C VAL A 24 6.25 -6.86 11.97
N ASN A 25 7.03 -5.79 12.06
CA ASN A 25 6.64 -4.61 12.82
C ASN A 25 5.72 -3.74 11.95
N ALA A 26 4.41 -3.83 12.20
CA ALA A 26 3.40 -3.11 11.42
C ALA A 26 3.60 -1.58 11.47
N ASP A 27 3.99 -1.03 12.62
CA ASP A 27 4.19 0.41 12.75
C ASP A 27 5.35 0.91 11.89
N ARG A 28 6.42 0.14 11.80
CA ARG A 28 7.54 0.48 10.92
C ARG A 28 7.15 0.39 9.45
N VAL A 29 6.42 -0.64 9.07
CA VAL A 29 5.92 -0.80 7.70
C VAL A 29 5.02 0.37 7.33
N GLY A 30 4.13 0.77 8.24
CA GLY A 30 3.23 1.92 8.02
C GLY A 30 4.00 3.23 7.82
N ALA A 31 5.01 3.48 8.62
CA ALA A 31 5.85 4.68 8.50
C ALA A 31 6.58 4.71 7.15
N VAL A 32 7.14 3.57 6.74
CA VAL A 32 7.84 3.46 5.45
C VAL A 32 6.85 3.61 4.29
N ALA A 33 5.68 3.00 4.38
CA ALA A 33 4.64 3.12 3.35
C ALA A 33 4.21 4.57 3.12
N ALA A 34 4.05 5.35 4.19
CA ALA A 34 3.74 6.77 4.10
C ALA A 34 4.88 7.54 3.44
N THR A 35 6.12 7.24 3.79
CA THR A 35 7.32 7.85 3.19
C THR A 35 7.39 7.55 1.68
N ILE A 36 7.19 6.30 1.29
CA ILE A 36 7.18 5.89 -0.12
C ILE A 36 6.10 6.64 -0.90
N THR A 37 4.91 6.79 -0.31
CA THR A 37 3.82 7.51 -0.96
C THR A 37 4.18 8.96 -1.21
N GLY A 38 4.84 9.61 -0.26
CA GLY A 38 5.32 10.99 -0.44
C GLY A 38 6.33 11.10 -1.57
N VAL A 39 7.29 10.19 -1.63
CA VAL A 39 8.30 10.15 -2.70
C VAL A 39 7.65 9.88 -4.05
N THR A 40 6.71 8.96 -4.11
CA THR A 40 5.99 8.62 -5.35
C THR A 40 5.21 9.82 -5.89
N ARG A 41 4.53 10.55 -5.00
CA ARG A 41 3.81 11.77 -5.38
C ARG A 41 4.76 12.83 -5.96
N ARG A 42 5.91 12.99 -5.33
CA ARG A 42 6.91 13.95 -5.80
C ARG A 42 7.45 13.60 -7.18
N VAL A 43 7.82 12.35 -7.40
CA VAL A 43 8.30 11.89 -8.71
C VAL A 43 7.22 12.09 -9.77
N SER A 44 5.98 11.75 -9.47
CA SER A 44 4.86 11.91 -10.41
C SER A 44 4.63 13.37 -10.77
N THR A 45 4.79 14.28 -9.80
CA THR A 45 4.69 15.72 -10.03
C THR A 45 5.84 16.22 -10.92
N GLU A 46 7.07 15.82 -10.60
CA GLU A 46 8.25 16.22 -11.38
C GLU A 46 8.15 15.75 -12.83
N LEU A 47 7.64 14.55 -13.04
CA LEU A 47 7.48 13.97 -14.38
C LEU A 47 6.21 14.42 -15.08
N ARG A 48 5.31 15.11 -14.38
CA ARG A 48 4.01 15.58 -14.90
C ARG A 48 3.16 14.45 -15.47
N ILE A 49 3.17 13.31 -14.79
CA ILE A 49 2.43 12.12 -15.23
C ILE A 49 1.12 11.91 -14.48
N GLY A 50 0.77 12.86 -13.63
CA GLY A 50 -0.49 12.82 -12.90
C GLY A 50 -0.37 12.14 -11.54
N ARG A 51 -1.51 11.95 -10.89
CA ARG A 51 -1.58 11.37 -9.56
C ARG A 51 -1.27 9.88 -9.62
N PRO A 52 -0.38 9.36 -8.76
CA PRO A 52 -0.08 7.93 -8.78
C PRO A 52 -1.27 7.10 -8.32
N ASP A 53 -1.52 6.00 -9.01
CA ASP A 53 -2.56 5.03 -8.67
C ASP A 53 -2.07 3.99 -7.68
N GLU A 54 -0.82 3.61 -7.81
CA GLU A 54 -0.22 2.59 -6.96
C GLU A 54 1.30 2.67 -7.04
N THR A 55 1.96 2.14 -6.01
CA THR A 55 3.41 1.94 -6.01
C THR A 55 3.66 0.46 -5.76
N ILE A 56 4.54 -0.14 -6.55
CA ILE A 56 4.90 -1.55 -6.40
C ILE A 56 6.40 -1.66 -6.24
N ILE A 57 6.82 -2.37 -5.20
CA ILE A 57 8.20 -2.76 -4.99
C ILE A 57 8.26 -4.27 -5.18
N GLN A 58 8.99 -4.69 -6.21
CA GLN A 58 9.20 -6.11 -6.45
C GLN A 58 10.57 -6.51 -5.91
N ALA A 59 10.57 -7.49 -5.04
CA ALA A 59 11.79 -8.03 -4.45
C ALA A 59 11.89 -9.53 -4.73
N LYS A 60 13.02 -10.11 -4.40
CA LYS A 60 13.29 -11.52 -4.67
C LYS A 60 12.24 -12.46 -4.08
N ASP A 61 11.80 -12.18 -2.86
CA ASP A 61 10.95 -13.10 -2.10
C ASP A 61 9.53 -12.58 -1.87
N GLY A 62 9.13 -11.53 -2.59
CA GLY A 62 7.78 -11.00 -2.48
C GLY A 62 7.62 -9.64 -3.13
N LEU A 63 6.43 -9.07 -2.97
CA LEU A 63 6.11 -7.73 -3.45
C LEU A 63 5.50 -6.90 -2.33
N PHE A 64 5.67 -5.59 -2.44
CA PHE A 64 5.01 -4.63 -1.57
C PHE A 64 4.26 -3.63 -2.43
N MET A 65 2.96 -3.50 -2.20
CA MET A 65 2.10 -2.61 -2.96
C MET A 65 1.51 -1.57 -2.03
N VAL A 66 1.51 -0.32 -2.47
CA VAL A 66 0.90 0.79 -1.74
C VAL A 66 -0.07 1.51 -2.67
N LEU A 67 -1.31 1.69 -2.21
CA LEU A 67 -2.36 2.37 -2.95
C LEU A 67 -2.90 3.54 -2.12
N PRO A 68 -3.06 4.72 -2.71
CA PRO A 68 -3.71 5.82 -1.98
C PRO A 68 -5.19 5.52 -1.73
N VAL A 69 -5.66 5.93 -0.56
CA VAL A 69 -7.08 5.90 -0.17
C VAL A 69 -7.48 7.35 0.09
N GLY A 70 -8.05 8.00 -0.92
CA GLY A 70 -8.26 9.45 -0.85
C GLY A 70 -6.93 10.20 -0.74
N GLU A 71 -6.91 11.31 -0.03
CA GLU A 71 -5.71 12.13 0.14
C GLU A 71 -5.06 11.98 1.52
N GLN A 72 -5.77 11.36 2.47
CA GLN A 72 -5.37 11.32 3.87
C GLN A 72 -4.84 9.95 4.32
N SER A 73 -5.05 8.91 3.51
CA SER A 73 -4.73 7.54 3.91
C SER A 73 -4.17 6.73 2.75
N LEU A 74 -3.64 5.57 3.08
CA LEU A 74 -3.14 4.62 2.11
C LEU A 74 -3.43 3.19 2.57
N LEU A 75 -3.41 2.27 1.62
CA LEU A 75 -3.50 0.85 1.86
C LEU A 75 -2.16 0.23 1.46
N SER A 76 -1.53 -0.52 2.34
CA SER A 76 -0.33 -1.29 2.02
C SER A 76 -0.66 -2.78 2.00
N VAL A 77 -0.10 -3.49 1.03
CA VAL A 77 -0.31 -4.92 0.87
C VAL A 77 1.03 -5.57 0.58
N ASN A 78 1.46 -6.49 1.41
CA ASN A 78 2.64 -7.29 1.10
C ASN A 78 2.22 -8.68 0.63
N LEU A 79 2.85 -9.11 -0.46
CA LEU A 79 2.49 -10.31 -1.19
C LEU A 79 3.61 -11.34 -1.11
N ARG A 80 3.22 -12.59 -1.03
CA ARG A 80 4.16 -13.70 -1.09
C ARG A 80 4.75 -13.84 -2.49
N LYS A 81 5.93 -14.43 -2.56
CA LYS A 81 6.54 -14.80 -3.83
C LYS A 81 5.57 -15.66 -4.64
N GLY A 82 5.44 -15.35 -5.92
CA GLY A 82 4.55 -16.10 -6.82
C GLY A 82 3.09 -15.70 -6.75
N ALA A 83 2.75 -14.63 -6.01
CA ALA A 83 1.38 -14.15 -5.92
C ALA A 83 0.83 -13.74 -7.28
N ASN A 84 -0.46 -13.95 -7.48
CA ASN A 84 -1.17 -13.47 -8.66
C ASN A 84 -1.42 -11.97 -8.50
N LEU A 85 -0.52 -11.16 -9.03
CA LEU A 85 -0.57 -9.70 -8.88
C LEU A 85 -1.85 -9.11 -9.47
N GLY A 86 -2.31 -9.62 -10.62
CA GLY A 86 -3.53 -9.11 -11.25
C GLY A 86 -4.76 -9.28 -10.38
N LEU A 87 -4.90 -10.45 -9.78
CA LEU A 87 -6.03 -10.73 -8.87
C LEU A 87 -5.93 -9.88 -7.61
N VAL A 88 -4.75 -9.81 -7.00
CA VAL A 88 -4.55 -9.02 -5.78
C VAL A 88 -4.79 -7.54 -6.06
N ARG A 89 -4.34 -7.03 -7.21
CA ARG A 89 -4.58 -5.64 -7.61
C ARG A 89 -6.07 -5.35 -7.70
N LEU A 90 -6.85 -6.26 -8.29
CA LEU A 90 -8.30 -6.10 -8.38
C LEU A 90 -8.93 -6.04 -6.99
N GLU A 91 -8.59 -6.98 -6.12
CA GLU A 91 -9.10 -7.02 -4.75
C GLU A 91 -8.67 -5.78 -3.94
N ALA A 92 -7.44 -5.33 -4.11
CA ALA A 92 -6.94 -4.14 -3.42
C ALA A 92 -7.71 -2.89 -3.85
N ARG A 93 -8.02 -2.74 -5.13
CA ARG A 93 -8.80 -1.60 -5.62
C ARG A 93 -10.23 -1.62 -5.10
N GLU A 94 -10.83 -2.78 -5.00
CA GLU A 94 -12.15 -2.93 -4.38
C GLU A 94 -12.12 -2.51 -2.91
N THR A 95 -11.05 -2.88 -2.19
CA THR A 95 -10.85 -2.48 -0.80
C THR A 95 -10.66 -0.96 -0.68
N VAL A 96 -9.87 -0.36 -1.56
CA VAL A 96 -9.69 1.10 -1.61
C VAL A 96 -11.03 1.81 -1.81
N ASP A 97 -11.85 1.32 -2.74
CA ASP A 97 -13.16 1.90 -3.00
C ASP A 97 -14.08 1.79 -1.78
N ALA A 98 -14.04 0.65 -1.09
CA ALA A 98 -14.81 0.46 0.14
C ALA A 98 -14.34 1.40 1.26
N LEU A 99 -13.02 1.56 1.42
CA LEU A 99 -12.44 2.46 2.43
C LEU A 99 -12.78 3.92 2.14
N ASN A 100 -12.79 4.32 0.87
CA ASN A 100 -13.15 5.68 0.46
C ASN A 100 -14.60 6.03 0.82
N ARG A 101 -15.47 5.03 0.95
CA ARG A 101 -16.86 5.28 1.34
C ARG A 101 -17.04 5.52 2.84
N ILE A 102 -16.06 5.16 3.66
CA ILE A 102 -16.14 5.25 5.11
C ILE A 102 -15.07 6.14 5.76
N LEU A 103 -14.04 6.51 5.03
CA LEU A 103 -12.96 7.37 5.55
C LEU A 103 -13.08 8.83 5.13
#